data_488a1b51a6b1561dc414a0272ed7325d
#
_entry.id   488a1b51a6b1561dc414a0272ed7325d
#
_cell.length_a   1.000
_cell.length_b   1.000
_cell.length_c   1.000
_cell.angle_alpha   90.00
_cell.angle_beta   90.00
_cell.angle_gamma   90.00
#
_symmetry.space_group_name_H-M   'P 1'
#
loop_
_entity.id
_entity.type
_entity.pdbx_description
1 polymer ?
#
loop_
_entity_poly.entity_id
_entity_poly.type
_entity_poly.pdbx_seq_one_letter_code
_entity_poly.pdbx_strand_id
1 'polypeptide(L)'
;MARRKKNKNLKGIPAAIMLILALIGGFAERGNLMERMSGDPVQNIADTVATGQMKVTYLNVGQGDCTIIQTEGHNAMIDAGNNHEGKDVVDYLNQQGIDKLDYLILTHPDADHIGGGDDVWRRLR
;
A
#
# COMPACT_ATOMS: atom_id res chain seq x y z
N MET A 1 61.68 -43.14 -3.50
CA MET A 1 60.73 -43.18 -4.65
C MET A 1 59.60 -42.21 -4.41
N ALA A 2 59.63 -41.01 -4.96
CA ALA A 2 58.60 -39.99 -4.80
C ALA A 2 57.63 -39.98 -5.99
N ARG A 3 56.39 -40.25 -5.73
CA ARG A 3 55.30 -40.34 -6.72
C ARG A 3 54.75 -38.95 -7.05
N ARG A 4 55.15 -38.44 -8.21
CA ARG A 4 54.69 -37.12 -8.75
C ARG A 4 53.22 -37.20 -9.15
N LYS A 5 52.35 -36.45 -8.46
CA LYS A 5 50.94 -36.30 -8.85
C LYS A 5 50.84 -35.44 -10.10
N LYS A 6 50.24 -35.99 -11.14
CA LYS A 6 49.91 -35.32 -12.40
C LYS A 6 48.78 -34.34 -12.17
N ASN A 7 49.01 -33.04 -12.36
CA ASN A 7 47.98 -32.05 -12.51
C ASN A 7 47.16 -32.34 -13.79
N LYS A 8 45.86 -32.60 -13.62
CA LYS A 8 44.93 -32.66 -14.74
C LYS A 8 44.61 -31.22 -15.12
N ASN A 9 45.17 -30.80 -16.25
CA ASN A 9 44.75 -29.53 -16.90
C ASN A 9 43.26 -29.61 -17.18
N LEU A 10 42.50 -28.70 -16.58
CA LEU A 10 41.12 -28.37 -17.00
C LEU A 10 41.21 -27.67 -18.37
N LYS A 11 41.24 -28.47 -19.42
CA LYS A 11 41.12 -27.92 -20.79
C LYS A 11 39.67 -27.52 -21.01
N GLY A 12 39.45 -26.20 -21.17
CA GLY A 12 38.35 -25.63 -21.92
C GLY A 12 36.95 -26.01 -21.42
N ILE A 13 36.34 -25.15 -20.65
CA ILE A 13 34.87 -25.16 -20.48
C ILE A 13 34.27 -25.03 -21.90
N PRO A 14 33.46 -25.98 -22.37
CA PRO A 14 32.88 -25.87 -23.72
C PRO A 14 32.07 -24.56 -23.81
N ALA A 15 32.15 -23.90 -24.97
CA ALA A 15 31.49 -22.63 -25.23
C ALA A 15 30.00 -22.61 -24.83
N ALA A 16 29.36 -23.79 -24.95
CA ALA A 16 27.96 -23.98 -24.52
C ALA A 16 27.74 -23.76 -23.02
N ILE A 17 28.69 -24.15 -22.16
CA ILE A 17 28.60 -23.94 -20.71
C ILE A 17 28.81 -22.47 -20.38
N MET A 18 29.71 -21.78 -21.10
CA MET A 18 29.89 -20.31 -20.94
C MET A 18 28.62 -19.54 -21.35
N LEU A 19 27.93 -20.01 -22.40
CA LEU A 19 26.70 -19.38 -22.85
C LEU A 19 25.55 -19.59 -21.85
N ILE A 20 25.47 -20.78 -21.24
CA ILE A 20 24.49 -21.07 -20.18
C ILE A 20 24.76 -20.23 -18.93
N LEU A 21 26.03 -20.08 -18.53
CA LEU A 21 26.41 -19.23 -17.39
C LEU A 21 26.13 -17.75 -17.67
N ALA A 22 26.29 -17.27 -18.90
CA ALA A 22 25.94 -15.93 -19.31
C ALA A 22 24.42 -15.70 -19.28
N LEU A 23 23.63 -16.71 -19.66
CA LEU A 23 22.17 -16.66 -19.58
C LEU A 23 21.67 -16.67 -18.13
N ILE A 24 22.29 -17.46 -17.26
CA ILE A 24 21.94 -17.49 -15.82
C ILE A 24 22.39 -16.21 -15.13
N GLY A 25 23.58 -15.67 -15.44
CA GLY A 25 24.06 -14.38 -14.94
C GLY A 25 23.19 -13.22 -15.40
N GLY A 26 22.78 -13.22 -16.68
CA GLY A 26 21.84 -12.23 -17.21
C GLY A 26 20.43 -12.33 -16.60
N PHE A 27 20.04 -13.50 -16.11
CA PHE A 27 18.76 -13.67 -15.43
C PHE A 27 18.82 -13.15 -13.97
N ALA A 28 19.97 -13.29 -13.32
CA ALA A 28 20.17 -12.74 -11.98
C ALA A 28 20.19 -11.19 -11.98
N GLU A 29 20.78 -10.57 -13.02
CA GLU A 29 20.72 -9.11 -13.18
C GLU A 29 19.34 -8.61 -13.61
N ARG A 30 18.57 -9.42 -14.34
CA ARG A 30 17.16 -9.11 -14.65
C ARG A 30 16.27 -9.18 -13.40
N GLY A 31 16.55 -10.07 -12.46
CA GLY A 31 15.88 -10.08 -11.14
C GLY A 31 16.07 -8.77 -10.40
N ASN A 32 17.30 -8.28 -10.35
CA ASN A 32 17.61 -6.97 -9.74
C ASN A 32 17.02 -5.79 -10.53
N LEU A 33 16.84 -5.91 -11.85
CA LEU A 33 16.19 -4.89 -12.66
C LEU A 33 14.66 -4.88 -12.44
N MET A 34 14.05 -6.05 -12.24
CA MET A 34 12.64 -6.16 -11.89
C MET A 34 12.35 -5.67 -10.46
N GLU A 35 13.31 -5.87 -9.54
CA GLU A 35 13.24 -5.32 -8.18
C GLU A 35 13.46 -3.80 -8.16
N ARG A 36 14.21 -3.26 -9.12
CA ARG A 36 14.35 -1.81 -9.34
C ARG A 36 13.18 -1.19 -10.10
N MET A 37 12.42 -2.00 -10.85
CA MET A 37 11.19 -1.57 -11.54
C MET A 37 9.92 -1.90 -10.74
N SER A 38 9.97 -2.82 -9.78
CA SER A 38 9.06 -2.84 -8.63
C SER A 38 9.46 -1.60 -7.84
N GLY A 39 8.83 -0.50 -8.22
CA GLY A 39 8.98 0.74 -7.50
C GLY A 39 9.04 0.45 -6.01
N ASP A 40 9.80 1.29 -5.32
CA ASP A 40 9.90 1.28 -3.87
C ASP A 40 8.63 0.70 -3.28
N PRO A 41 8.71 -0.21 -2.29
CA PRO A 41 7.49 -0.69 -1.65
C PRO A 41 6.67 0.57 -1.50
N VAL A 42 5.49 0.59 -2.14
CA VAL A 42 4.56 1.70 -1.95
C VAL A 42 4.56 1.82 -0.45
N GLN A 43 5.44 2.70 0.04
CA GLN A 43 5.33 3.15 1.39
C GLN A 43 3.87 3.52 1.39
N ASN A 44 3.06 2.81 2.16
CA ASN A 44 1.81 3.33 2.60
C ASN A 44 2.21 4.68 3.21
N ILE A 45 2.32 5.65 2.34
CA ILE A 45 2.15 7.02 2.68
C ILE A 45 0.65 7.03 2.98
N ALA A 46 0.29 6.51 4.15
CA ALA A 46 -0.76 7.17 4.90
C ALA A 46 -0.33 8.63 4.75
N ASP A 47 -1.05 9.37 3.92
CA ASP A 47 -0.73 10.77 3.64
C ASP A 47 -0.76 11.47 4.98
N THR A 48 0.34 11.32 5.72
CA THR A 48 0.54 11.98 7.01
C THR A 48 0.54 13.44 6.65
N VAL A 49 -0.52 14.10 7.03
CA VAL A 49 -0.69 15.54 6.78
C VAL A 49 0.49 16.21 7.45
N ALA A 50 1.26 16.98 6.68
CA ALA A 50 2.44 17.64 7.20
C ALA A 50 2.05 18.67 8.28
N THR A 51 2.98 18.93 9.19
CA THR A 51 2.81 19.90 10.28
C THR A 51 2.25 21.22 9.76
N GLY A 52 1.14 21.65 10.35
CA GLY A 52 0.47 22.90 10.00
C GLY A 52 -0.39 22.83 8.72
N GLN A 53 -0.55 21.65 8.15
CA GLN A 53 -1.46 21.44 7.01
C GLN A 53 -2.76 20.75 7.45
N MET A 54 -3.79 20.90 6.62
CA MET A 54 -5.07 20.22 6.75
C MET A 54 -5.44 19.64 5.38
N LYS A 55 -5.82 18.37 5.36
CA LYS A 55 -6.37 17.70 4.18
C LYS A 55 -7.87 17.52 4.39
N VAL A 56 -8.66 18.00 3.46
CA VAL A 56 -10.11 17.76 3.43
C VAL A 56 -10.44 16.94 2.21
N THR A 57 -11.10 15.81 2.43
CA THR A 57 -11.52 14.89 1.37
C THR A 57 -13.04 14.80 1.37
N TYR A 58 -13.63 15.11 0.24
CA TYR A 58 -15.04 14.82 -0.04
C TYR A 58 -15.10 13.48 -0.74
N LEU A 59 -15.52 12.45 -0.02
CA LEU A 59 -15.59 11.10 -0.56
C LEU A 59 -16.85 10.95 -1.41
N ASN A 60 -16.70 10.42 -2.62
CA ASN A 60 -17.84 10.10 -3.45
C ASN A 60 -18.56 8.85 -2.90
N VAL A 61 -19.69 9.08 -2.27
CA VAL A 61 -20.59 8.06 -1.70
C VAL A 61 -21.92 8.02 -2.46
N GLY A 62 -21.90 8.39 -3.77
CA GLY A 62 -23.11 8.47 -4.58
C GLY A 62 -24.02 9.60 -4.10
N GLN A 63 -25.28 9.25 -3.80
CA GLN A 63 -26.20 10.20 -3.16
C GLN A 63 -25.88 10.22 -1.65
N GLY A 64 -25.51 11.39 -1.14
CA GLY A 64 -25.18 11.59 0.27
C GLY A 64 -23.89 12.35 0.47
N ASP A 65 -23.53 12.54 1.72
CA ASP A 65 -22.32 13.26 2.12
C ASP A 65 -21.38 12.39 2.96
N CYS A 66 -20.10 12.54 2.69
CA CYS A 66 -19.01 12.02 3.53
C CYS A 66 -17.77 12.89 3.38
N THR A 67 -17.41 13.61 4.43
CA THR A 67 -16.25 14.49 4.44
C THR A 67 -15.26 14.04 5.50
N ILE A 68 -14.00 13.84 5.10
CA ILE A 68 -12.91 13.43 5.99
C ILE A 68 -11.94 14.59 6.12
N ILE A 69 -11.63 14.97 7.35
CA ILE A 69 -10.70 16.05 7.69
C ILE A 69 -9.53 15.42 8.43
N GLN A 70 -8.32 15.61 7.91
CA GLN A 70 -7.08 15.13 8.50
C GLN A 70 -6.17 16.33 8.81
N THR A 71 -5.59 16.32 9.98
CA THR A 71 -4.53 17.23 10.39
C THR A 71 -3.39 16.44 10.99
N GLU A 72 -2.31 17.08 11.40
CA GLU A 72 -1.23 16.41 12.12
C GLU A 72 -1.75 15.73 13.40
N GLY A 73 -1.88 14.40 13.35
CA GLY A 73 -2.26 13.56 14.48
C GLY A 73 -3.75 13.54 14.83
N HIS A 74 -4.62 14.23 14.05
CA HIS A 74 -6.06 14.25 14.32
C HIS A 74 -6.87 14.01 13.06
N ASN A 75 -7.94 13.22 13.20
CA ASN A 75 -8.87 12.90 12.12
C ASN A 75 -10.31 13.15 12.58
N ALA A 76 -11.08 13.77 11.70
CA ALA A 76 -12.51 13.96 11.90
C ALA A 76 -13.27 13.50 10.65
N MET A 77 -14.49 13.06 10.82
CA MET A 77 -15.38 12.73 9.74
C MET A 77 -16.74 13.36 9.96
N ILE A 78 -17.33 13.89 8.89
CA ILE A 78 -18.67 14.49 8.88
C ILE A 78 -19.50 13.71 7.89
N ASP A 79 -20.57 13.09 8.37
CA ASP A 79 -21.45 12.17 7.66
C ASP A 79 -20.71 10.93 7.07
N ALA A 80 -21.45 9.90 6.68
CA ALA A 80 -20.92 8.60 6.31
C ALA A 80 -21.61 7.99 5.09
N GLY A 81 -22.35 8.78 4.35
CA GLY A 81 -23.13 8.30 3.22
C GLY A 81 -24.28 7.37 3.61
N ASN A 82 -24.82 6.68 2.62
CA ASN A 82 -25.95 5.78 2.78
C ASN A 82 -25.53 4.45 3.43
N ASN A 83 -26.48 3.64 3.89
CA ASN A 83 -26.24 2.34 4.55
C ASN A 83 -25.36 1.38 3.74
N HIS A 84 -25.50 1.36 2.42
CA HIS A 84 -24.72 0.47 1.56
C HIS A 84 -23.32 1.01 1.25
N GLU A 85 -23.02 2.26 1.56
CA GLU A 85 -21.73 2.91 1.32
C GLU A 85 -20.78 2.76 2.53
N GLY A 86 -21.28 2.38 3.70
CA GLY A 86 -20.49 2.28 4.93
C GLY A 86 -19.23 1.45 4.78
N LYS A 87 -19.32 0.34 4.04
CA LYS A 87 -18.15 -0.50 3.76
C LYS A 87 -17.11 0.24 2.92
N ASP A 88 -17.51 0.96 1.90
CA ASP A 88 -16.60 1.69 1.01
C ASP A 88 -15.92 2.85 1.76
N VAL A 89 -16.66 3.50 2.65
CA VAL A 89 -16.10 4.50 3.58
C VAL A 89 -15.04 3.88 4.48
N VAL A 90 -15.32 2.72 5.08
CA VAL A 90 -14.35 1.98 5.92
C VAL A 90 -13.13 1.55 5.11
N ASP A 91 -13.31 1.05 3.89
CA ASP A 91 -12.23 0.65 3.01
C ASP A 91 -11.34 1.85 2.65
N TYR A 92 -11.93 3.01 2.41
CA TYR A 92 -11.18 4.26 2.19
C TYR A 92 -10.37 4.66 3.42
N LEU A 93 -10.98 4.65 4.61
CA LEU A 93 -10.27 4.96 5.87
C LEU A 93 -9.05 4.03 6.08
N ASN A 94 -9.22 2.74 5.80
CA ASN A 94 -8.13 1.76 5.86
C ASN A 94 -7.01 2.08 4.86
N GLN A 95 -7.35 2.42 3.62
CA GLN A 95 -6.37 2.77 2.59
C GLN A 95 -5.58 4.04 2.94
N GLN A 96 -6.21 4.98 3.64
CA GLN A 96 -5.56 6.19 4.13
C GLN A 96 -4.79 5.99 5.45
N GLY A 97 -4.79 4.78 6.02
CA GLY A 97 -4.16 4.50 7.30
C GLY A 97 -4.82 5.22 8.49
N ILE A 98 -6.10 5.55 8.35
CA ILE A 98 -6.87 6.20 9.42
C ILE A 98 -7.41 5.11 10.35
N ASP A 99 -6.69 4.87 11.44
CA ASP A 99 -7.07 3.88 12.44
C ASP A 99 -7.98 4.42 13.54
N LYS A 100 -8.08 5.74 13.63
CA LYS A 100 -8.86 6.43 14.65
C LYS A 100 -9.48 7.71 14.09
N LEU A 101 -10.73 7.95 14.42
CA LEU A 101 -11.35 9.26 14.34
C LEU A 101 -11.46 9.88 15.74
N ASP A 102 -11.00 11.13 15.87
CA ASP A 102 -11.21 11.90 17.09
C ASP A 102 -12.64 12.43 17.17
N TYR A 103 -13.24 12.67 15.99
CA TYR A 103 -14.63 13.12 15.88
C TYR A 103 -15.34 12.42 14.72
N LEU A 104 -16.52 11.88 15.00
CA LEU A 104 -17.51 11.47 14.01
C LEU A 104 -18.76 12.32 14.24
N ILE A 105 -19.06 13.19 13.29
CA ILE A 105 -20.17 14.14 13.32
C ILE A 105 -21.22 13.67 12.33
N LEU A 106 -22.39 13.33 12.79
CA LEU A 106 -23.55 12.97 11.98
C LEU A 106 -24.51 14.15 12.02
N THR A 107 -24.73 14.78 10.86
CA THR A 107 -25.39 16.10 10.82
C THR A 107 -26.89 16.02 11.04
N HIS A 108 -27.57 15.05 10.40
CA HIS A 108 -29.01 14.86 10.53
C HIS A 108 -29.41 13.40 10.24
N PRO A 109 -30.61 12.94 10.64
CA PRO A 109 -30.96 11.52 10.65
C PRO A 109 -31.39 10.94 9.29
N ASP A 110 -31.02 11.56 8.17
CA ASP A 110 -31.35 11.03 6.84
C ASP A 110 -30.34 9.94 6.45
N ALA A 111 -30.82 8.88 5.80
CA ALA A 111 -30.04 7.68 5.53
C ALA A 111 -28.80 7.95 4.66
N ASP A 112 -28.85 8.93 3.79
CA ASP A 112 -27.75 9.34 2.91
C ASP A 112 -26.66 10.18 3.61
N HIS A 113 -26.85 10.45 4.89
CA HIS A 113 -25.86 11.11 5.75
C HIS A 113 -25.34 10.20 6.86
N ILE A 114 -26.24 9.51 7.58
CA ILE A 114 -25.83 8.71 8.74
C ILE A 114 -25.75 7.21 8.47
N GLY A 115 -26.16 6.76 7.29
CA GLY A 115 -26.38 5.35 7.01
C GLY A 115 -25.14 4.48 7.17
N GLY A 116 -23.98 4.93 6.70
CA GLY A 116 -22.71 4.23 6.88
C GLY A 116 -22.06 4.38 8.25
N GLY A 117 -22.65 5.21 9.13
CA GLY A 117 -22.02 5.57 10.41
C GLY A 117 -21.80 4.41 11.38
N ASP A 118 -22.64 3.40 11.36
CA ASP A 118 -22.51 2.23 12.21
C ASP A 118 -21.35 1.32 11.77
N ASP A 119 -21.08 1.19 10.48
CA ASP A 119 -19.92 0.46 9.96
C ASP A 119 -18.61 1.17 10.35
N VAL A 120 -18.58 2.48 10.18
CA VAL A 120 -17.45 3.32 10.59
C VAL A 120 -17.21 3.20 12.10
N TRP A 121 -18.25 3.32 12.90
CA TRP A 121 -18.18 3.20 14.35
C TRP A 121 -17.64 1.84 14.81
N ARG A 122 -18.11 0.75 14.20
CA ARG A 122 -17.63 -0.62 14.52
C ARG A 122 -16.18 -0.82 14.16
N ARG A 123 -15.70 -0.21 13.09
CA ARG A 123 -14.31 -0.32 12.62
C ARG A 123 -13.33 0.41 13.54
N LEU A 124 -13.72 1.55 14.08
CA LEU A 124 -12.84 2.46 14.84
C LEU A 124 -12.97 2.34 16.37
N ARG A 125 -13.66 1.29 16.80
CA ARG A 125 -13.99 1.01 18.21
C ARG A 125 -12.87 0.32 18.99
#